data_ced84c038a24784afcdb2cad861b04ae
#
_entry.id   ced84c038a24784afcdb2cad861b04ae
#
_cell.length_a   1.000
_cell.length_b   1.000
_cell.length_c   1.000
_cell.angle_alpha   90.00
_cell.angle_beta   90.00
_cell.angle_gamma   90.00
#
_symmetry.space_group_name_H-M   'P 1'
#
loop_
_entity.id
_entity.type
_entity.pdbx_description
1 polymer ?
#
loop_
_entity_poly.entity_id
_entity_poly.type
_entity_poly.pdbx_seq_one_letter_code
_entity_poly.pdbx_strand_id
1 'polypeptide(L)'
;MTVKILDPCCGSRMMHFDRTNPNVVFGDIRTEKHILCDGRSLEVTPDIEMDFRAMPFKDGQFNLVVFDPPHLIKAGKESWLALKYGKLQASWRDDIRKGFEECFRVLANGGVLIFKWNETQIKVSEILALTDQKPVFGHISGKRANTHWITFMKMEPAHMTNLQHIAQDLAEEFAPLVIGQSGTTKTFTAEQASAIYHILVSFGYKDECTGLDTKLPFELIDIKKEVS
;
A
#
# COMPACT_ATOMS: atom_id res chain seq x y z
N MET A 1 2.82 17.10 -12.02
CA MET A 1 3.22 16.29 -10.84
C MET A 1 4.58 15.67 -11.14
N THR A 2 5.56 15.86 -10.25
CA THR A 2 6.87 15.23 -10.42
C THR A 2 6.74 13.77 -10.00
N VAL A 3 7.03 12.85 -10.92
CA VAL A 3 7.03 11.41 -10.61
C VAL A 3 8.14 11.13 -9.58
N LYS A 4 7.78 10.53 -8.45
CA LYS A 4 8.74 10.14 -7.42
C LYS A 4 8.85 8.63 -7.38
N ILE A 5 10.09 8.14 -7.41
CA ILE A 5 10.42 6.73 -7.41
C ILE A 5 11.18 6.41 -6.12
N LEU A 6 10.90 5.27 -5.51
CA LEU A 6 11.64 4.76 -4.36
C LEU A 6 12.25 3.40 -4.69
N ASP A 7 13.51 3.23 -4.39
CA ASP A 7 14.19 1.94 -4.27
C ASP A 7 14.63 1.75 -2.81
N PRO A 8 13.87 1.02 -1.98
CA PRO A 8 14.14 0.88 -0.55
C PRO A 8 15.24 -0.13 -0.21
N CYS A 9 15.81 -0.81 -1.21
CA CYS A 9 16.85 -1.82 -1.07
C CYS A 9 17.90 -1.66 -2.18
N CYS A 10 18.38 -0.43 -2.38
CA CYS A 10 19.11 -0.04 -3.59
C CYS A 10 20.45 -0.75 -3.78
N GLY A 11 21.05 -1.27 -2.71
CA GLY A 11 22.38 -1.85 -2.77
C GLY A 11 23.37 -0.90 -3.46
N SER A 12 24.10 -1.41 -4.44
CA SER A 12 25.01 -0.60 -5.28
C SER A 12 24.32 -0.04 -6.54
N ARG A 13 23.01 0.11 -6.53
CA ARG A 13 22.16 0.69 -7.61
C ARG A 13 22.34 0.01 -8.98
N MET A 14 22.63 -1.29 -8.99
CA MET A 14 23.00 -2.01 -10.23
C MET A 14 21.86 -2.18 -11.22
N MET A 15 20.61 -2.11 -10.77
CA MET A 15 19.44 -2.21 -11.63
C MET A 15 19.16 -0.93 -12.43
N HIS A 16 19.70 0.19 -11.95
CA HIS A 16 19.42 1.50 -12.50
C HIS A 16 20.36 1.84 -13.66
N PHE A 17 19.82 2.24 -14.79
CA PHE A 17 20.59 2.77 -15.92
C PHE A 17 21.30 4.07 -15.55
N ASP A 18 20.57 4.97 -14.86
CA ASP A 18 21.12 6.17 -14.24
C ASP A 18 21.09 6.03 -12.72
N ARG A 19 22.27 5.85 -12.14
CA ARG A 19 22.46 5.65 -10.69
C ARG A 19 22.39 6.95 -9.89
N THR A 20 22.27 8.06 -10.58
CA THR A 20 22.20 9.42 -10.03
C THR A 20 20.89 10.13 -10.35
N ASN A 21 19.91 9.39 -10.88
CA ASN A 21 18.61 9.94 -11.30
C ASN A 21 17.93 10.70 -10.13
N PRO A 22 17.73 12.01 -10.25
CA PRO A 22 17.19 12.84 -9.17
C PRO A 22 15.71 12.56 -8.86
N ASN A 23 15.01 11.80 -9.71
CA ASN A 23 13.64 11.38 -9.47
C ASN A 23 13.56 10.09 -8.63
N VAL A 24 14.69 9.43 -8.34
CA VAL A 24 14.76 8.20 -7.54
C VAL A 24 15.34 8.53 -6.17
N VAL A 25 14.64 8.12 -5.12
CA VAL A 25 15.19 8.08 -3.76
C VAL A 25 15.75 6.68 -3.54
N PHE A 26 17.05 6.59 -3.31
CA PHE A 26 17.75 5.34 -3.05
C PHE A 26 17.88 5.13 -1.55
N GLY A 27 17.24 4.09 -1.01
CA GLY A 27 17.33 3.68 0.37
C GLY A 27 18.02 2.32 0.54
N ASP A 28 18.74 2.13 1.61
CA ASP A 28 19.27 0.84 2.07
C ASP A 28 19.53 0.93 3.58
N ILE A 29 19.52 -0.20 4.27
CA ILE A 29 19.88 -0.25 5.69
C ILE A 29 21.39 -0.21 5.89
N ARG A 30 22.17 -0.38 4.83
CA ARG A 30 23.61 -0.48 4.84
C ARG A 30 24.23 0.76 4.22
N THR A 31 25.32 1.22 4.82
CA THR A 31 26.27 2.16 4.21
C THR A 31 27.64 1.53 4.33
N GLU A 32 28.16 0.93 3.24
CA GLU A 32 29.36 0.10 3.28
C GLU A 32 30.12 0.10 1.96
N LYS A 33 31.43 -0.22 2.07
CA LYS A 33 32.34 -0.35 0.94
C LYS A 33 33.19 -1.60 1.09
N HIS A 34 33.21 -2.42 0.05
CA HIS A 34 33.98 -3.67 0.01
C HIS A 34 34.81 -3.76 -1.27
N ILE A 35 35.93 -4.47 -1.19
CA ILE A 35 36.63 -4.93 -2.38
C ILE A 35 36.29 -6.40 -2.57
N LEU A 36 35.71 -6.72 -3.72
CA LEU A 36 35.32 -8.08 -4.07
C LEU A 36 36.52 -8.92 -4.41
N CYS A 37 36.39 -10.25 -4.40
CA CYS A 37 37.44 -11.20 -4.70
C CYS A 37 38.08 -11.04 -6.09
N ASP A 38 37.39 -10.39 -7.02
CA ASP A 38 37.86 -10.06 -8.37
C ASP A 38 38.44 -8.63 -8.47
N GLY A 39 38.66 -7.96 -7.35
CA GLY A 39 39.25 -6.63 -7.26
C GLY A 39 38.27 -5.47 -7.54
N ARG A 40 37.00 -5.73 -7.87
CA ARG A 40 36.01 -4.67 -8.06
C ARG A 40 35.56 -4.05 -6.74
N SER A 41 35.39 -2.73 -6.72
CA SER A 41 34.77 -2.05 -5.60
C SER A 41 33.26 -2.27 -5.62
N LEU A 42 32.69 -2.64 -4.47
CA LEU A 42 31.26 -2.67 -4.19
C LEU A 42 30.98 -1.57 -3.17
N GLU A 43 30.19 -0.60 -3.56
CA GLU A 43 29.81 0.51 -2.69
C GLU A 43 28.27 0.52 -2.56
N VAL A 44 27.80 0.53 -1.32
CA VAL A 44 26.40 0.76 -0.96
C VAL A 44 26.35 2.12 -0.29
N THR A 45 25.85 3.11 -1.00
CA THR A 45 25.77 4.51 -0.58
C THR A 45 24.37 5.03 -0.88
N PRO A 46 23.38 4.70 -0.02
CA PRO A 46 22.03 5.18 -0.20
C PRO A 46 21.94 6.70 -0.01
N ASP A 47 20.91 7.34 -0.56
CA ASP A 47 20.59 8.73 -0.27
C ASP A 47 20.01 8.85 1.15
N ILE A 48 19.35 7.78 1.61
CA ILE A 48 18.77 7.67 2.96
C ILE A 48 19.09 6.29 3.52
N GLU A 49 19.82 6.24 4.64
CA GLU A 49 19.96 5.01 5.41
C GLU A 49 18.64 4.73 6.14
N MET A 50 17.99 3.62 5.78
CA MET A 50 16.67 3.28 6.32
C MET A 50 16.40 1.78 6.28
N ASP A 51 15.49 1.35 7.13
CA ASP A 51 14.94 0.00 7.13
C ASP A 51 13.65 -0.04 6.30
N PHE A 52 13.58 -0.92 5.30
CA PHE A 52 12.40 -1.08 4.46
C PHE A 52 11.15 -1.53 5.23
N ARG A 53 11.31 -2.03 6.48
CA ARG A 53 10.22 -2.45 7.37
C ARG A 53 9.57 -1.30 8.13
N ALA A 54 10.18 -0.10 8.09
CA ALA A 54 9.71 1.11 8.76
C ALA A 54 10.28 2.34 8.03
N MET A 55 9.73 2.67 6.88
CA MET A 55 10.27 3.72 6.01
C MET A 55 9.90 5.12 6.51
N PRO A 56 10.83 6.10 6.54
CA PRO A 56 10.60 7.45 7.06
C PRO A 56 9.86 8.36 6.05
N PHE A 57 8.86 7.82 5.35
CA PHE A 57 8.10 8.53 4.34
C PHE A 57 6.61 8.60 4.69
N LYS A 58 5.92 9.59 4.13
CA LYS A 58 4.47 9.73 4.27
C LYS A 58 3.74 8.70 3.40
N ASP A 59 2.50 8.41 3.78
CA ASP A 59 1.61 7.59 2.97
C ASP A 59 1.41 8.22 1.59
N GLY A 60 1.39 7.38 0.55
CA GLY A 60 1.14 7.82 -0.81
C GLY A 60 2.20 8.75 -1.42
N GLN A 61 3.42 8.74 -0.93
CA GLN A 61 4.47 9.69 -1.35
C GLN A 61 5.06 9.37 -2.72
N PHE A 62 5.04 8.11 -3.17
CA PHE A 62 5.73 7.63 -4.38
C PHE A 62 4.76 7.09 -5.42
N ASN A 63 5.06 7.31 -6.70
CA ASN A 63 4.29 6.74 -7.82
C ASN A 63 4.79 5.37 -8.24
N LEU A 64 6.07 5.09 -8.00
CA LEU A 64 6.73 3.83 -8.29
C LEU A 64 7.62 3.42 -7.11
N VAL A 65 7.49 2.18 -6.69
CA VAL A 65 8.42 1.56 -5.73
C VAL A 65 9.05 0.34 -6.41
N VAL A 66 10.38 0.21 -6.29
CA VAL A 66 11.14 -0.94 -6.78
C VAL A 66 11.66 -1.70 -5.57
N PHE A 67 11.05 -2.83 -5.26
CA PHE A 67 11.37 -3.61 -4.07
C PHE A 67 12.17 -4.86 -4.43
N ASP A 68 13.50 -4.82 -4.21
CA ASP A 68 14.46 -5.93 -4.40
C ASP A 68 15.13 -6.29 -3.06
N PRO A 69 14.37 -6.85 -2.10
CA PRO A 69 14.93 -7.17 -0.78
C PRO A 69 15.92 -8.33 -0.86
N PRO A 70 16.74 -8.53 0.18
CA PRO A 70 17.58 -9.72 0.30
C PRO A 70 16.75 -11.00 0.11
N HIS A 71 17.32 -11.99 -0.61
CA HIS A 71 16.65 -13.26 -0.90
C HIS A 71 17.47 -14.49 -0.48
N LEU A 72 18.64 -14.27 0.14
CA LEU A 72 19.55 -15.34 0.57
C LEU A 72 19.36 -15.65 2.06
N ILE A 73 19.02 -16.90 2.39
CA ILE A 73 19.04 -17.42 3.78
C ILE A 73 20.39 -18.04 4.08
N LYS A 74 20.87 -18.88 3.16
CA LYS A 74 22.12 -19.64 3.30
C LYS A 74 23.20 -18.98 2.45
N ALA A 75 24.02 -18.16 3.09
CA ALA A 75 25.22 -17.61 2.49
C ALA A 75 26.29 -17.48 3.60
N GLY A 76 27.54 -17.80 3.29
CA GLY A 76 28.68 -17.54 4.18
C GLY A 76 28.82 -16.05 4.45
N LYS A 77 29.34 -15.68 5.63
CA LYS A 77 29.54 -14.25 6.00
C LYS A 77 30.42 -13.51 4.99
N GLU A 78 31.43 -14.17 4.46
CA GLU A 78 32.37 -13.64 3.47
C GLU A 78 31.93 -13.90 2.01
N SER A 79 30.71 -14.39 1.81
CA SER A 79 30.20 -14.63 0.47
C SER A 79 29.99 -13.31 -0.26
N TRP A 80 30.59 -13.17 -1.44
CA TRP A 80 30.40 -11.99 -2.30
C TRP A 80 28.93 -11.76 -2.65
N LEU A 81 28.12 -12.84 -2.71
CA LEU A 81 26.67 -12.73 -2.91
C LEU A 81 25.99 -12.10 -1.68
N ALA A 82 26.42 -12.49 -0.47
CA ALA A 82 25.87 -11.89 0.75
C ALA A 82 26.26 -10.42 0.90
N LEU A 83 27.49 -10.07 0.55
CA LEU A 83 27.95 -8.67 0.51
C LEU A 83 27.11 -7.85 -0.49
N LYS A 84 26.87 -8.43 -1.68
CA LYS A 84 26.18 -7.74 -2.76
C LYS A 84 24.68 -7.56 -2.52
N TYR A 85 23.99 -8.61 -2.05
CA TYR A 85 22.52 -8.65 -1.97
C TYR A 85 21.97 -8.62 -0.55
N GLY A 86 22.84 -8.65 0.45
CA GLY A 86 22.42 -8.85 1.83
C GLY A 86 21.98 -10.29 2.12
N LYS A 87 21.56 -10.51 3.35
CA LYS A 87 21.10 -11.83 3.85
C LYS A 87 19.86 -11.66 4.70
N LEU A 88 18.89 -12.57 4.50
CA LEU A 88 17.69 -12.67 5.32
C LEU A 88 18.03 -13.26 6.71
N GLN A 89 17.34 -12.76 7.72
CA GLN A 89 17.38 -13.26 9.09
C GLN A 89 16.33 -14.39 9.29
N ALA A 90 16.32 -15.00 10.47
CA ALA A 90 15.33 -16.02 10.82
C ALA A 90 13.89 -15.48 10.78
N SER A 91 13.70 -14.19 11.02
CA SER A 91 12.44 -13.45 10.98
C SER A 91 11.95 -13.10 9.56
N TRP A 92 12.60 -13.55 8.51
CA TRP A 92 12.42 -13.10 7.15
C TRP A 92 10.95 -13.03 6.66
N ARG A 93 10.11 -13.96 7.15
CA ARG A 93 8.68 -13.94 6.77
C ARG A 93 7.99 -12.68 7.27
N ASP A 94 8.25 -12.31 8.50
CA ASP A 94 7.72 -11.09 9.11
C ASP A 94 8.34 -9.85 8.50
N ASP A 95 9.65 -9.89 8.23
CA ASP A 95 10.38 -8.79 7.63
C ASP A 95 9.86 -8.48 6.22
N ILE A 96 9.66 -9.50 5.38
CA ILE A 96 9.13 -9.32 4.01
C ILE A 96 7.67 -8.87 4.03
N ARG A 97 6.83 -9.41 4.96
CA ARG A 97 5.45 -8.94 5.13
C ARG A 97 5.42 -7.46 5.43
N LYS A 98 6.18 -7.01 6.45
CA LYS A 98 6.30 -5.58 6.79
C LYS A 98 6.83 -4.75 5.62
N GLY A 99 7.77 -5.30 4.85
CA GLY A 99 8.27 -4.66 3.65
C GLY A 99 7.18 -4.41 2.61
N PHE A 100 6.31 -5.39 2.35
CA PHE A 100 5.15 -5.19 1.48
C PHE A 100 4.18 -4.15 2.05
N GLU A 101 3.84 -4.24 3.34
CA GLU A 101 2.96 -3.28 4.01
C GLU A 101 3.48 -1.84 3.85
N GLU A 102 4.76 -1.62 4.11
CA GLU A 102 5.41 -0.32 3.96
C GLU A 102 5.50 0.14 2.50
N CYS A 103 5.85 -0.76 1.56
CA CYS A 103 5.85 -0.43 0.13
C CYS A 103 4.48 0.06 -0.33
N PHE A 104 3.41 -0.64 0.06
CA PHE A 104 2.05 -0.23 -0.28
C PHE A 104 1.58 1.01 0.49
N ARG A 105 2.04 1.22 1.72
CA ARG A 105 1.75 2.44 2.48
C ARG A 105 2.30 3.68 1.77
N VAL A 106 3.58 3.65 1.42
CA VAL A 106 4.25 4.82 0.80
C VAL A 106 3.89 5.01 -0.68
N LEU A 107 3.32 4.00 -1.33
CA LEU A 107 2.89 4.06 -2.72
C LEU A 107 1.59 4.84 -2.84
N ALA A 108 1.53 5.79 -3.78
CA ALA A 108 0.33 6.54 -4.11
C ALA A 108 -0.77 5.62 -4.68
N ASN A 109 -2.03 6.03 -4.57
CA ASN A 109 -3.12 5.35 -5.26
C ASN A 109 -2.88 5.37 -6.77
N GLY A 110 -3.12 4.24 -7.44
CA GLY A 110 -2.75 4.02 -8.84
C GLY A 110 -1.25 3.85 -9.08
N GLY A 111 -0.43 3.92 -8.03
CA GLY A 111 1.02 3.71 -8.11
C GLY A 111 1.38 2.25 -8.34
N VAL A 112 2.61 2.02 -8.80
CA VAL A 112 3.11 0.71 -9.22
C VAL A 112 4.22 0.23 -8.30
N LEU A 113 4.12 -1.01 -7.82
CA LEU A 113 5.20 -1.72 -7.15
C LEU A 113 5.81 -2.74 -8.12
N ILE A 114 7.10 -2.61 -8.40
CA ILE A 114 7.91 -3.62 -9.08
C ILE A 114 8.63 -4.43 -8.00
N PHE A 115 8.25 -5.68 -7.86
CA PHE A 115 8.87 -6.59 -6.91
C PHE A 115 9.79 -7.57 -7.66
N LYS A 116 11.04 -7.67 -7.21
CA LYS A 116 12.01 -8.59 -7.76
C LYS A 116 12.38 -9.65 -6.72
N TRP A 117 12.34 -10.92 -7.11
CA TRP A 117 12.67 -12.03 -6.24
C TRP A 117 13.43 -13.13 -6.95
N ASN A 118 14.50 -13.64 -6.31
CA ASN A 118 15.17 -14.84 -6.77
C ASN A 118 14.77 -16.04 -5.91
N GLU A 119 14.12 -17.04 -6.52
CA GLU A 119 13.55 -18.19 -5.83
C GLU A 119 14.50 -19.38 -5.63
N THR A 120 15.80 -19.18 -5.75
CA THR A 120 16.78 -20.27 -5.58
C THR A 120 16.70 -20.92 -4.20
N GLN A 121 16.41 -20.15 -3.15
CA GLN A 121 16.35 -20.64 -1.77
C GLN A 121 14.94 -20.63 -1.18
N ILE A 122 14.09 -19.69 -1.59
CA ILE A 122 12.71 -19.57 -1.13
C ILE A 122 11.83 -19.41 -2.35
N LYS A 123 10.78 -20.22 -2.45
CA LYS A 123 9.84 -20.16 -3.57
C LYS A 123 9.08 -18.85 -3.59
N VAL A 124 8.89 -18.31 -4.78
CA VAL A 124 8.12 -17.06 -4.97
C VAL A 124 6.70 -17.19 -4.43
N SER A 125 6.09 -18.39 -4.50
CA SER A 125 4.77 -18.64 -3.94
C SER A 125 4.70 -18.44 -2.43
N GLU A 126 5.78 -18.77 -1.68
CA GLU A 126 5.86 -18.51 -0.25
C GLU A 126 5.91 -17.01 0.05
N ILE A 127 6.60 -16.25 -0.82
CA ILE A 127 6.72 -14.80 -0.68
C ILE A 127 5.39 -14.12 -1.00
N LEU A 128 4.73 -14.51 -2.09
CA LEU A 128 3.44 -13.93 -2.47
C LEU A 128 2.32 -14.21 -1.45
N ALA A 129 2.47 -15.28 -0.64
CA ALA A 129 1.55 -15.58 0.45
C ALA A 129 1.71 -14.65 1.67
N LEU A 130 2.73 -13.77 1.70
CA LEU A 130 2.98 -12.81 2.78
C LEU A 130 2.26 -11.47 2.58
N THR A 131 1.55 -11.30 1.47
CA THR A 131 0.78 -10.09 1.17
C THR A 131 -0.60 -10.45 0.64
N ASP A 132 -1.61 -9.66 1.02
CA ASP A 132 -2.98 -9.80 0.49
C ASP A 132 -3.13 -9.14 -0.89
N GLN A 133 -2.14 -8.36 -1.30
CA GLN A 133 -2.15 -7.69 -2.60
C GLN A 133 -1.96 -8.70 -3.73
N LYS A 134 -2.73 -8.55 -4.80
CA LYS A 134 -2.66 -9.44 -5.97
C LYS A 134 -1.76 -8.84 -7.04
N PRO A 135 -0.78 -9.61 -7.57
CA PRO A 135 0.01 -9.12 -8.68
C PRO A 135 -0.85 -8.95 -9.94
N VAL A 136 -0.53 -7.93 -10.74
CA VAL A 136 -1.18 -7.68 -12.03
C VAL A 136 -0.58 -8.58 -13.11
N PHE A 137 0.74 -8.67 -13.15
CA PHE A 137 1.48 -9.56 -14.04
C PHE A 137 2.90 -9.81 -13.50
N GLY A 138 3.59 -10.79 -14.08
CA GLY A 138 4.97 -11.10 -13.75
C GLY A 138 5.60 -12.04 -14.76
N HIS A 139 6.92 -12.10 -14.77
CA HIS A 139 7.69 -12.97 -15.65
C HIS A 139 8.97 -13.46 -14.99
N ILE A 140 9.38 -14.68 -15.36
CA ILE A 140 10.68 -15.24 -14.96
C ILE A 140 11.74 -14.80 -15.97
N SER A 141 12.84 -14.23 -15.50
CA SER A 141 13.97 -13.82 -16.33
C SER A 141 14.76 -15.04 -16.84
N GLY A 142 14.48 -15.45 -18.07
CA GLY A 142 15.23 -16.51 -18.78
C GLY A 142 14.93 -17.95 -18.30
N LYS A 143 15.27 -18.94 -19.15
CA LYS A 143 14.94 -20.37 -18.91
C LYS A 143 15.65 -21.02 -17.71
N ARG A 144 16.73 -20.43 -17.21
CA ARG A 144 17.53 -20.95 -16.09
C ARG A 144 17.64 -19.96 -14.92
N ALA A 145 17.10 -18.77 -15.07
CA ALA A 145 17.16 -17.74 -14.04
C ALA A 145 15.94 -17.89 -13.14
N ASN A 146 16.17 -18.18 -11.86
CA ASN A 146 15.12 -18.25 -10.84
C ASN A 146 14.69 -16.85 -10.37
N THR A 147 14.83 -15.82 -11.21
CA THR A 147 14.51 -14.43 -10.86
C THR A 147 13.17 -14.05 -11.47
N HIS A 148 12.26 -13.66 -10.63
CA HIS A 148 10.94 -13.17 -10.99
C HIS A 148 10.92 -11.65 -10.92
N TRP A 149 10.26 -11.04 -11.91
CA TRP A 149 9.84 -9.65 -11.89
C TRP A 149 8.33 -9.63 -11.83
N ILE A 150 7.78 -9.06 -10.79
CA ILE A 150 6.35 -9.11 -10.49
C ILE A 150 5.86 -7.70 -10.27
N THR A 151 4.78 -7.36 -10.94
CA THR A 151 4.20 -6.03 -10.89
C THR A 151 2.89 -6.07 -10.11
N PHE A 152 2.78 -5.16 -9.16
CA PHE A 152 1.55 -4.86 -8.46
C PHE A 152 1.15 -3.41 -8.78
N MET A 153 -0.12 -3.13 -8.65
CA MET A 153 -0.66 -1.79 -8.71
C MET A 153 -1.47 -1.55 -7.43
N LYS A 154 -1.17 -0.45 -6.73
CA LYS A 154 -2.01 -0.05 -5.61
C LYS A 154 -3.34 0.42 -6.17
N MET A 155 -4.29 -0.50 -6.17
CA MET A 155 -5.66 -0.14 -6.49
C MET A 155 -6.19 0.72 -5.35
N GLU A 156 -6.90 1.78 -5.68
CA GLU A 156 -7.77 2.37 -4.68
C GLU A 156 -8.66 1.24 -4.12
N PRO A 157 -8.91 1.19 -2.81
CA PRO A 157 -9.92 0.27 -2.29
C PRO A 157 -11.12 0.41 -3.19
N ALA A 158 -11.55 -0.72 -3.78
CA ALA A 158 -12.44 -0.84 -4.95
C ALA A 158 -13.37 0.35 -5.03
N HIS A 159 -13.09 1.23 -5.97
CA HIS A 159 -13.66 2.55 -6.16
C HIS A 159 -14.95 2.66 -5.35
N MET A 160 -14.88 3.30 -4.19
CA MET A 160 -16.12 3.88 -3.68
C MET A 160 -16.59 4.74 -4.84
N THR A 161 -17.57 4.26 -5.58
CA THR A 161 -18.12 4.97 -6.72
C THR A 161 -18.29 6.40 -6.29
N ASN A 162 -18.19 7.39 -7.17
CA ASN A 162 -18.50 8.79 -6.81
C ASN A 162 -19.74 8.89 -5.90
N LEU A 163 -20.67 7.95 -6.06
CA LEU A 163 -21.85 7.78 -5.23
C LEU A 163 -21.53 7.34 -3.77
N GLN A 164 -20.49 6.54 -3.54
CA GLN A 164 -20.11 6.13 -2.18
C GLN A 164 -19.31 7.23 -1.46
N HIS A 165 -18.48 8.02 -2.17
CA HIS A 165 -17.87 9.23 -1.60
C HIS A 165 -18.94 10.28 -1.29
N ILE A 166 -19.82 10.54 -2.24
CA ILE A 166 -20.96 11.45 -2.02
C ILE A 166 -21.82 10.95 -0.85
N ALA A 167 -22.02 9.64 -0.74
CA ALA A 167 -22.79 9.04 0.32
C ALA A 167 -22.07 9.14 1.68
N GLN A 168 -20.76 8.99 1.71
CA GLN A 168 -19.96 9.17 2.94
C GLN A 168 -19.91 10.64 3.35
N ASP A 169 -19.66 11.55 2.43
CA ASP A 169 -19.69 13.00 2.66
C ASP A 169 -21.06 13.44 3.18
N LEU A 170 -22.14 12.91 2.56
CA LEU A 170 -23.52 13.14 3.01
C LEU A 170 -23.76 12.53 4.39
N ALA A 171 -23.29 11.32 4.67
CA ALA A 171 -23.43 10.68 5.97
C ALA A 171 -22.69 11.49 7.06
N GLU A 172 -21.49 11.98 6.78
CA GLU A 172 -20.72 12.84 7.68
C GLU A 172 -21.41 14.21 7.89
N GLU A 173 -21.99 14.79 6.83
CA GLU A 173 -22.76 16.05 6.93
C GLU A 173 -24.07 15.86 7.71
N PHE A 174 -24.73 14.71 7.53
CA PHE A 174 -26.03 14.45 8.15
C PHE A 174 -25.97 13.69 9.47
N ALA A 175 -24.82 13.04 9.83
CA ALA A 175 -24.67 12.37 11.10
C ALA A 175 -24.95 13.29 12.32
N PRO A 176 -24.52 14.57 12.36
CA PRO A 176 -24.87 15.49 13.43
C PRO A 176 -26.38 15.83 13.50
N LEU A 177 -27.07 15.78 12.37
CA LEU A 177 -28.53 16.02 12.30
C LEU A 177 -29.30 14.81 12.82
N VAL A 178 -28.80 13.59 12.55
CA VAL A 178 -29.35 12.31 13.01
C VAL A 178 -29.19 12.16 14.55
N ILE A 179 -28.14 12.73 15.14
CA ILE A 179 -27.84 12.62 16.58
C ILE A 179 -28.56 13.72 17.40
N GLY A 180 -29.34 14.60 16.76
CA GLY A 180 -30.12 15.63 17.47
C GLY A 180 -29.28 16.76 18.09
N GLN A 181 -28.06 16.97 17.59
CA GLN A 181 -27.13 17.99 18.12
C GLN A 181 -27.19 19.35 17.41
N SER A 182 -27.94 19.50 16.34
CA SER A 182 -28.08 20.79 15.67
C SER A 182 -29.51 21.31 15.75
N GLY A 183 -29.70 22.53 16.28
CA GLY A 183 -30.98 23.21 16.31
C GLY A 183 -31.43 23.82 14.96
N THR A 184 -31.01 23.24 13.84
CA THR A 184 -31.39 23.67 12.48
C THR A 184 -32.24 22.61 11.81
N THR A 185 -33.52 22.92 11.60
CA THR A 185 -34.47 22.12 10.82
C THR A 185 -34.12 22.25 9.32
N LYS A 186 -33.65 21.17 8.68
CA LYS A 186 -33.57 21.09 7.20
C LYS A 186 -34.77 20.26 6.71
N THR A 187 -35.55 20.82 5.81
CA THR A 187 -36.65 20.12 5.14
C THR A 187 -36.12 19.40 3.90
N PHE A 188 -36.40 18.09 3.81
CA PHE A 188 -36.03 17.26 2.67
C PHE A 188 -37.28 16.87 1.87
N THR A 189 -37.14 16.70 0.55
CA THR A 189 -38.18 16.06 -0.24
C THR A 189 -38.23 14.56 0.09
N ALA A 190 -39.36 13.90 -0.19
CA ALA A 190 -39.53 12.46 0.03
C ALA A 190 -38.47 11.63 -0.70
N GLU A 191 -38.03 12.08 -1.90
CA GLU A 191 -36.99 11.43 -2.70
C GLU A 191 -35.61 11.60 -2.03
N GLN A 192 -35.31 12.79 -1.51
CA GLN A 192 -34.08 13.05 -0.78
C GLN A 192 -34.02 12.23 0.52
N ALA A 193 -35.09 12.18 1.28
CA ALA A 193 -35.20 11.40 2.51
C ALA A 193 -35.02 9.89 2.21
N SER A 194 -35.60 9.38 1.12
CA SER A 194 -35.46 7.99 0.67
C SER A 194 -34.01 7.70 0.27
N ALA A 195 -33.36 8.60 -0.47
CA ALA A 195 -31.97 8.46 -0.87
C ALA A 195 -31.03 8.44 0.35
N ILE A 196 -31.22 9.36 1.31
CA ILE A 196 -30.47 9.41 2.56
C ILE A 196 -30.68 8.12 3.36
N TYR A 197 -31.89 7.62 3.47
CA TYR A 197 -32.18 6.36 4.13
C TYR A 197 -31.44 5.17 3.51
N HIS A 198 -31.47 5.03 2.18
CA HIS A 198 -30.77 3.95 1.49
C HIS A 198 -29.25 4.08 1.65
N ILE A 199 -28.72 5.29 1.67
CA ILE A 199 -27.30 5.58 1.93
C ILE A 199 -26.93 5.12 3.34
N LEU A 200 -27.63 5.56 4.36
CA LEU A 200 -27.40 5.18 5.76
C LEU A 200 -27.45 3.66 5.95
N VAL A 201 -28.44 3.00 5.33
CA VAL A 201 -28.58 1.54 5.34
C VAL A 201 -27.39 0.84 4.70
N SER A 202 -26.84 1.38 3.60
CA SER A 202 -25.68 0.79 2.92
C SER A 202 -24.38 0.90 3.73
N PHE A 203 -24.30 1.85 4.66
CA PHE A 203 -23.17 2.03 5.58
C PHE A 203 -23.34 1.30 6.93
N GLY A 204 -24.27 0.35 7.03
CA GLY A 204 -24.43 -0.46 8.23
C GLY A 204 -25.27 0.17 9.35
N TYR A 205 -25.81 1.38 9.13
CA TYR A 205 -26.76 2.01 10.06
C TYR A 205 -28.11 1.27 10.12
N LYS A 206 -28.29 0.22 9.32
CA LYS A 206 -29.52 -0.55 9.26
C LYS A 206 -29.87 -1.25 10.56
N ASP A 207 -28.87 -1.76 11.28
CA ASP A 207 -29.10 -2.50 12.52
C ASP A 207 -29.45 -1.55 13.68
N GLU A 208 -28.97 -0.33 13.62
CA GLU A 208 -29.42 0.72 14.54
C GLU A 208 -30.82 1.25 14.17
N CYS A 209 -31.19 1.18 12.89
CA CYS A 209 -32.52 1.58 12.40
C CYS A 209 -33.59 0.50 12.56
N THR A 210 -33.26 -0.80 12.61
CA THR A 210 -34.23 -1.89 12.82
C THR A 210 -34.65 -2.05 14.28
N GLY A 211 -33.84 -1.60 15.24
CA GLY A 211 -34.28 -1.40 16.63
C GLY A 211 -34.99 -0.05 16.81
N LEU A 212 -35.19 0.65 15.76
CA LEU A 212 -35.44 2.06 15.71
C LEU A 212 -36.38 2.51 14.59
N ASP A 213 -37.49 1.96 14.57
CA ASP A 213 -38.63 2.82 14.32
C ASP A 213 -38.66 4.02 15.33
N THR A 214 -37.71 4.06 16.22
CA THR A 214 -37.56 5.07 17.27
C THR A 214 -36.25 5.91 17.27
N LYS A 215 -35.29 5.69 16.29
CA LYS A 215 -34.01 6.45 16.25
C LYS A 215 -33.67 7.09 14.91
N LEU A 216 -34.48 6.90 13.87
CA LEU A 216 -34.49 7.90 12.80
C LEU A 216 -34.80 9.25 13.44
N PRO A 217 -34.07 10.34 13.08
CA PRO A 217 -34.36 11.66 13.60
C PRO A 217 -35.85 11.93 13.47
N PHE A 218 -36.47 12.46 14.49
CA PHE A 218 -37.88 12.77 14.55
C PHE A 218 -38.39 13.42 13.25
N GLU A 219 -37.56 14.21 12.62
CA GLU A 219 -37.82 14.92 11.36
C GLU A 219 -37.92 14.00 10.13
N LEU A 220 -37.19 12.91 10.04
CA LEU A 220 -37.34 11.92 8.96
C LEU A 220 -38.60 11.08 9.15
N ILE A 221 -39.06 10.89 10.38
CA ILE A 221 -40.35 10.20 10.70
C ILE A 221 -41.54 11.10 10.35
N ASP A 222 -41.42 12.41 10.62
CA ASP A 222 -42.45 13.38 10.29
C ASP A 222 -42.62 13.57 8.76
N ILE A 223 -41.53 13.53 8.00
CA ILE A 223 -41.57 13.57 6.52
C ILE A 223 -42.34 12.37 5.95
N LYS A 224 -42.22 11.18 6.54
CA LYS A 224 -43.02 10.01 6.13
C LYS A 224 -44.54 10.15 6.44
N LYS A 225 -44.90 10.95 7.44
CA LYS A 225 -46.31 11.19 7.80
C LYS A 225 -46.97 12.26 6.94
N GLU A 226 -46.19 13.21 6.40
CA GLU A 226 -46.73 14.25 5.53
C GLU A 226 -46.97 13.80 4.07
N VAL A 227 -46.43 12.63 3.67
CA VAL A 227 -46.53 12.08 2.31
C VAL A 227 -47.54 10.91 2.23
N SER A 228 -48.18 10.56 3.29
CA SER A 228 -49.32 9.62 3.37
C SER A 228 -50.62 10.36 3.53
#